data_0a9263739e86669d50e5474b75cfcc38
#
_entry.id   0a9263739e86669d50e5474b75cfcc38
#
_cell.length_a   1.000
_cell.length_b   1.000
_cell.length_c   1.000
_cell.angle_alpha   90.00
_cell.angle_beta   90.00
_cell.angle_gamma   90.00
#
_symmetry.space_group_name_H-M   'P 1'
#
loop_
_entity.id
_entity.type
_entity.pdbx_description
1 polymer ?
#
loop_
_entity_poly.entity_id
_entity_poly.type
_entity_poly.pdbx_seq_one_letter_code
_entity_poly.pdbx_strand_id
1 'polypeptide(L)'
;MAVDEIKLNEFLGKAVGDLGAAMSATLMLVGDRLGLYRELAKGPVTSTELAKRTGTNERYVREWLGNQGAGGYVQFNPDSDEWSLSEEQALCLTDPNGPVDLPGAYNIVEATFHALDHTLDNFASGKGMEWGEHHPCLFEGTERFFRAGYNASLIDAWLPALDGVVGKLQSGAKVADVGCGHGASTILMAKNYPGSEFVGYDYHAESIDVAREKAAAAGATNATFEVADAVGYEGKFDLIAFFDCLHDMGDPAGVARHAREVINDDGVVMLVEPFANDTVKDNLNPVGRVMYGASTQICVPVSLARNGPALGAQAGEARLREIMVDAGGFSRFRRATETPFNLVLEARP
;
A
#
# COMPACT_ATOMS: atom_id res chain seq x y z
N MET A 1 -35.26 -16.86 22.95
CA MET A 1 -34.58 -15.71 23.60
C MET A 1 -35.16 -14.45 22.96
N ALA A 2 -35.58 -13.47 23.72
CA ALA A 2 -36.04 -12.20 23.17
C ALA A 2 -34.82 -11.42 22.67
N VAL A 3 -34.96 -10.75 21.53
CA VAL A 3 -33.92 -9.88 20.97
C VAL A 3 -33.84 -8.63 21.85
N ASP A 4 -32.64 -8.21 22.21
CA ASP A 4 -32.38 -6.94 22.90
C ASP A 4 -32.44 -5.81 21.87
N GLU A 5 -33.45 -4.98 21.94
CA GLU A 5 -33.72 -3.92 20.98
C GLU A 5 -32.63 -2.84 20.98
N ILE A 6 -31.96 -2.58 22.10
CA ILE A 6 -30.88 -1.59 22.18
C ILE A 6 -29.68 -2.11 21.35
N LYS A 7 -29.25 -3.33 21.59
CA LYS A 7 -28.14 -3.95 20.83
C LYS A 7 -28.47 -4.09 19.35
N LEU A 8 -29.72 -4.40 19.01
CA LEU A 8 -30.17 -4.46 17.63
C LEU A 8 -30.02 -3.10 16.93
N ASN A 9 -30.48 -2.03 17.58
CA ASN A 9 -30.39 -0.68 17.00
C ASN A 9 -28.94 -0.19 16.88
N GLU A 10 -28.06 -0.49 17.85
CA GLU A 10 -26.64 -0.21 17.76
C GLU A 10 -26.00 -0.95 16.56
N PHE A 11 -26.29 -2.23 16.40
CA PHE A 11 -25.79 -3.02 15.26
C PHE A 11 -26.32 -2.51 13.92
N LEU A 12 -27.61 -2.17 13.82
CA LEU A 12 -28.20 -1.59 12.61
C LEU A 12 -27.59 -0.22 12.27
N GLY A 13 -27.35 0.63 13.27
CA GLY A 13 -26.69 1.92 13.08
C GLY A 13 -25.27 1.74 12.50
N LYS A 14 -24.51 0.80 13.06
CA LYS A 14 -23.20 0.44 12.51
C LYS A 14 -23.30 -0.08 11.07
N ALA A 15 -24.24 -0.98 10.79
CA ALA A 15 -24.42 -1.56 9.45
C ALA A 15 -24.80 -0.50 8.41
N VAL A 16 -25.65 0.48 8.76
CA VAL A 16 -26.00 1.61 7.89
C VAL A 16 -24.77 2.46 7.56
N GLY A 17 -23.93 2.74 8.57
CA GLY A 17 -22.66 3.44 8.35
C GLY A 17 -21.72 2.69 7.39
N ASP A 18 -21.58 1.37 7.55
CA ASP A 18 -20.78 0.53 6.69
C ASP A 18 -21.32 0.47 5.24
N LEU A 19 -22.65 0.37 5.07
CA LEU A 19 -23.27 0.43 3.74
C LEU A 19 -23.05 1.79 3.08
N GLY A 20 -23.18 2.88 3.84
CA GLY A 20 -22.88 4.23 3.35
C GLY A 20 -21.43 4.36 2.87
N ALA A 21 -20.47 3.86 3.65
CA ALA A 21 -19.05 3.84 3.27
C ALA A 21 -18.78 3.01 2.00
N ALA A 22 -19.43 1.83 1.89
CA ALA A 22 -19.30 0.99 0.70
C ALA A 22 -19.86 1.66 -0.57
N MET A 23 -21.02 2.32 -0.47
CA MET A 23 -21.60 3.10 -1.57
C MET A 23 -20.73 4.31 -1.95
N SER A 24 -20.09 4.94 -0.95
CA SER A 24 -19.22 6.09 -1.18
C SER A 24 -17.89 5.69 -1.84
N ALA A 25 -17.47 4.44 -1.74
CA ALA A 25 -16.17 3.98 -2.27
C ALA A 25 -15.99 4.30 -3.76
N THR A 26 -16.99 4.02 -4.59
CA THR A 26 -16.96 4.35 -6.03
C THR A 26 -17.03 5.86 -6.29
N LEU A 27 -17.71 6.61 -5.42
CA LEU A 27 -17.83 8.06 -5.54
C LEU A 27 -16.55 8.79 -5.15
N MET A 28 -15.69 8.20 -4.28
CA MET A 28 -14.34 8.67 -4.05
C MET A 28 -13.52 8.65 -5.34
N LEU A 29 -13.58 7.55 -6.09
CA LEU A 29 -12.90 7.43 -7.40
C LEU A 29 -13.49 8.38 -8.46
N VAL A 30 -14.79 8.61 -8.45
CA VAL A 30 -15.42 9.63 -9.32
C VAL A 30 -14.84 11.01 -9.01
N GLY A 31 -14.75 11.37 -7.73
CA GLY A 31 -14.17 12.65 -7.28
C GLY A 31 -12.74 12.84 -7.72
N ASP A 32 -11.91 11.80 -7.61
CA ASP A 32 -10.50 11.82 -8.03
C ASP A 32 -10.38 11.90 -9.56
N ARG A 33 -10.99 10.97 -10.29
CA ARG A 33 -10.85 10.84 -11.76
C ARG A 33 -11.40 12.04 -12.52
N LEU A 34 -12.48 12.67 -12.01
CA LEU A 34 -13.07 13.87 -12.60
C LEU A 34 -12.47 15.19 -12.06
N GLY A 35 -11.55 15.11 -11.08
CA GLY A 35 -10.89 16.28 -10.52
C GLY A 35 -11.78 17.13 -9.61
N LEU A 36 -12.89 16.59 -9.09
CA LEU A 36 -13.83 17.32 -8.26
C LEU A 36 -13.17 17.81 -6.95
N TYR A 37 -12.37 16.96 -6.29
CA TYR A 37 -11.64 17.35 -5.09
C TYR A 37 -10.60 18.44 -5.37
N ARG A 38 -9.88 18.34 -6.50
CA ARG A 38 -8.86 19.35 -6.89
C ARG A 38 -9.49 20.72 -7.14
N GLU A 39 -10.71 20.76 -7.68
CA GLU A 39 -11.42 22.03 -7.85
C GLU A 39 -11.98 22.58 -6.54
N LEU A 40 -12.50 21.72 -5.65
CA LEU A 40 -12.95 22.09 -4.31
C LEU A 40 -11.80 22.67 -3.45
N ALA A 41 -10.59 22.18 -3.61
CA ALA A 41 -9.41 22.69 -2.89
C ALA A 41 -9.03 24.13 -3.26
N LYS A 42 -9.55 24.67 -4.38
CA LYS A 42 -9.28 26.05 -4.80
C LYS A 42 -10.13 27.08 -4.03
N GLY A 43 -11.08 26.62 -3.21
CA GLY A 43 -11.94 27.46 -2.36
C GLY A 43 -13.42 27.09 -2.48
N PRO A 44 -14.27 27.72 -1.65
CA PRO A 44 -15.69 27.43 -1.61
C PRO A 44 -16.38 27.62 -2.98
N VAL A 45 -17.33 26.74 -3.30
CA VAL A 45 -17.97 26.70 -4.61
C VAL A 45 -19.36 26.06 -4.51
N THR A 46 -20.32 26.55 -5.31
CA THR A 46 -21.63 25.92 -5.46
C THR A 46 -21.55 24.67 -6.36
N SER A 47 -22.53 23.78 -6.29
CA SER A 47 -22.61 22.60 -7.18
C SER A 47 -22.61 22.98 -8.66
N THR A 48 -23.28 24.08 -9.01
CA THR A 48 -23.35 24.62 -10.38
C THR A 48 -21.97 25.08 -10.87
N GLU A 49 -21.24 25.81 -10.06
CA GLU A 49 -19.91 26.30 -10.44
C GLU A 49 -18.89 25.16 -10.48
N LEU A 50 -18.95 24.19 -9.55
CA LEU A 50 -18.09 23.03 -9.56
C LEU A 50 -18.29 22.20 -10.83
N ALA A 51 -19.55 21.94 -11.20
CA ALA A 51 -19.87 21.22 -12.43
C ALA A 51 -19.34 21.93 -13.68
N LYS A 52 -19.46 23.27 -13.72
CA LYS A 52 -18.92 24.09 -14.80
C LYS A 52 -17.40 23.99 -14.90
N ARG A 53 -16.68 24.11 -13.77
CA ARG A 53 -15.20 24.03 -13.72
C ARG A 53 -14.66 22.67 -14.14
N THR A 54 -15.38 21.61 -13.83
CA THR A 54 -14.97 20.24 -14.14
C THR A 54 -15.55 19.68 -15.44
N GLY A 55 -16.41 20.44 -16.12
CA GLY A 55 -17.09 19.99 -17.34
C GLY A 55 -18.07 18.84 -17.11
N THR A 56 -18.62 18.73 -15.91
CA THR A 56 -19.53 17.65 -15.50
C THR A 56 -20.98 18.13 -15.44
N ASN A 57 -21.90 17.19 -15.21
CA ASN A 57 -23.32 17.52 -15.08
C ASN A 57 -23.66 17.89 -13.62
N GLU A 58 -24.27 19.06 -13.42
CA GLU A 58 -24.58 19.62 -12.11
C GLU A 58 -25.47 18.68 -11.27
N ARG A 59 -26.45 18.02 -11.88
CA ARG A 59 -27.35 17.14 -11.12
C ARG A 59 -26.62 15.98 -10.45
N TYR A 60 -25.59 15.41 -11.12
CA TYR A 60 -24.73 14.38 -10.56
C TYR A 60 -23.76 14.95 -9.52
N VAL A 61 -23.18 16.12 -9.78
CA VAL A 61 -22.28 16.80 -8.83
C VAL A 61 -23.00 17.11 -7.52
N ARG A 62 -24.26 17.56 -7.57
CA ARG A 62 -25.06 17.82 -6.38
C ARG A 62 -25.30 16.57 -5.53
N GLU A 63 -25.64 15.43 -6.14
CA GLU A 63 -25.77 14.16 -5.43
C GLU A 63 -24.43 13.68 -4.85
N TRP A 64 -23.36 13.82 -5.64
CA TRP A 64 -22.01 13.47 -5.20
C TRP A 64 -21.59 14.30 -3.97
N LEU A 65 -21.79 15.62 -4.02
CA LEU A 65 -21.51 16.51 -2.89
C LEU A 65 -22.33 16.14 -1.65
N GLY A 66 -23.61 15.82 -1.82
CA GLY A 66 -24.47 15.35 -0.73
C GLY A 66 -23.94 14.07 -0.09
N ASN A 67 -23.51 13.09 -0.89
CA ASN A 67 -22.91 11.86 -0.38
C ASN A 67 -21.58 12.14 0.35
N GLN A 68 -20.69 12.92 -0.27
CA GLN A 68 -19.39 13.23 0.32
C GLN A 68 -19.51 14.08 1.60
N GLY A 69 -20.48 15.02 1.63
CA GLY A 69 -20.78 15.79 2.83
C GLY A 69 -21.36 14.95 3.97
N ALA A 70 -22.28 14.04 3.66
CA ALA A 70 -22.81 13.09 4.63
C ALA A 70 -21.74 12.15 5.19
N GLY A 71 -20.73 11.83 4.37
CA GLY A 71 -19.55 11.05 4.77
C GLY A 71 -18.47 11.85 5.48
N GLY A 72 -18.56 13.18 5.54
CA GLY A 72 -17.55 14.05 6.17
C GLY A 72 -16.31 14.31 5.31
N TYR A 73 -16.33 13.97 4.03
CA TYR A 73 -15.20 14.18 3.09
C TYR A 73 -15.19 15.59 2.51
N VAL A 74 -16.32 16.29 2.48
CA VAL A 74 -16.41 17.69 2.10
C VAL A 74 -17.25 18.45 3.12
N GLN A 75 -17.06 19.76 3.20
CA GLN A 75 -17.79 20.66 4.09
C GLN A 75 -18.88 21.39 3.32
N PHE A 76 -20.01 21.65 3.97
CA PHE A 76 -21.12 22.44 3.43
C PHE A 76 -21.40 23.66 4.30
N ASN A 77 -21.48 24.82 3.66
CA ASN A 77 -21.92 26.06 4.30
C ASN A 77 -23.38 26.35 3.90
N PRO A 78 -24.36 26.19 4.81
CA PRO A 78 -25.77 26.40 4.49
C PRO A 78 -26.13 27.88 4.24
N ASP A 79 -25.35 28.84 4.72
CA ASP A 79 -25.63 30.27 4.55
C ASP A 79 -25.30 30.75 3.13
N SER A 80 -24.30 30.18 2.48
CA SER A 80 -23.87 30.52 1.12
C SER A 80 -24.20 29.47 0.07
N ASP A 81 -24.74 28.30 0.47
CA ASP A 81 -24.96 27.12 -0.40
C ASP A 81 -23.67 26.65 -1.10
N GLU A 82 -22.52 26.76 -0.41
CA GLU A 82 -21.20 26.43 -0.94
C GLU A 82 -20.58 25.20 -0.25
N TRP A 83 -19.79 24.51 -1.01
CA TRP A 83 -19.00 23.34 -0.60
C TRP A 83 -17.52 23.66 -0.63
N SER A 84 -16.75 23.08 0.28
CA SER A 84 -15.32 23.29 0.39
C SER A 84 -14.61 22.09 0.98
N LEU A 85 -13.27 22.09 0.93
CA LEU A 85 -12.41 21.21 1.70
C LEU A 85 -11.70 22.01 2.80
N SER A 86 -11.46 21.38 3.96
CA SER A 86 -10.44 21.85 4.89
C SER A 86 -9.04 21.58 4.32
N GLU A 87 -8.01 22.18 4.93
CA GLU A 87 -6.62 21.93 4.54
C GLU A 87 -6.25 20.45 4.70
N GLU A 88 -6.73 19.79 5.75
CA GLU A 88 -6.50 18.36 6.02
C GLU A 88 -7.23 17.47 5.00
N GLN A 89 -8.47 17.81 4.64
CA GLN A 89 -9.19 17.08 3.60
C GLN A 89 -8.52 17.25 2.24
N ALA A 90 -8.09 18.47 1.89
CA ALA A 90 -7.37 18.73 0.65
C ALA A 90 -6.05 17.96 0.59
N LEU A 91 -5.28 17.93 1.69
CA LEU A 91 -4.02 17.17 1.78
C LEU A 91 -4.22 15.68 1.44
N CYS A 92 -5.33 15.10 1.91
CA CYS A 92 -5.59 13.67 1.73
C CYS A 92 -6.24 13.29 0.39
N LEU A 93 -6.89 14.26 -0.30
CA LEU A 93 -7.79 13.96 -1.42
C LEU A 93 -7.32 14.52 -2.77
N THR A 94 -6.29 15.38 -2.81
CA THR A 94 -5.99 16.14 -4.02
C THR A 94 -4.62 15.93 -4.62
N ASP A 95 -3.63 15.53 -3.83
CA ASP A 95 -2.25 15.34 -4.28
C ASP A 95 -1.85 13.85 -4.23
N PRO A 96 -1.79 13.17 -5.40
CA PRO A 96 -1.37 11.77 -5.46
C PRO A 96 0.12 11.57 -5.13
N ASN A 97 0.92 12.64 -5.02
CA ASN A 97 2.32 12.60 -4.61
C ASN A 97 2.53 13.12 -3.18
N GLY A 98 1.46 13.50 -2.51
CA GLY A 98 1.48 13.96 -1.12
C GLY A 98 1.78 12.83 -0.12
N PRO A 99 1.82 13.18 1.17
CA PRO A 99 2.09 12.20 2.24
C PRO A 99 0.92 11.23 2.50
N VAL A 100 -0.25 11.52 1.94
CA VAL A 100 -1.47 10.70 2.03
C VAL A 100 -2.19 10.76 0.69
N ASP A 101 -2.53 9.60 0.10
CA ASP A 101 -3.36 9.50 -1.11
C ASP A 101 -4.53 8.55 -0.83
N LEU A 102 -5.61 9.07 -0.24
CA LEU A 102 -6.80 8.27 0.03
C LEU A 102 -7.46 7.72 -1.24
N PRO A 103 -7.58 8.46 -2.36
CA PRO A 103 -8.10 7.90 -3.60
C PRO A 103 -7.32 6.67 -4.10
N GLY A 104 -6.00 6.63 -3.90
CA GLY A 104 -5.20 5.45 -4.20
C GLY A 104 -5.65 4.19 -3.44
N ALA A 105 -5.96 4.32 -2.14
CA ALA A 105 -6.53 3.23 -1.36
C ALA A 105 -7.88 2.74 -1.91
N TYR A 106 -8.70 3.64 -2.43
CA TYR A 106 -10.00 3.28 -3.03
C TYR A 106 -9.87 2.56 -4.38
N ASN A 107 -8.77 2.71 -5.11
CA ASN A 107 -8.46 1.86 -6.27
C ASN A 107 -8.26 0.38 -5.85
N ILE A 108 -7.65 0.14 -4.68
CA ILE A 108 -7.54 -1.22 -4.11
C ILE A 108 -8.94 -1.77 -3.78
N VAL A 109 -9.82 -0.95 -3.18
CA VAL A 109 -11.21 -1.34 -2.92
C VAL A 109 -11.95 -1.68 -4.22
N GLU A 110 -11.78 -0.88 -5.30
CA GLU A 110 -12.34 -1.19 -6.62
C GLU A 110 -11.89 -2.57 -7.12
N ALA A 111 -10.61 -2.89 -6.97
CA ALA A 111 -10.07 -4.18 -7.38
C ALA A 111 -10.73 -5.36 -6.63
N THR A 112 -11.06 -5.21 -5.36
CA THR A 112 -11.75 -6.26 -4.59
C THR A 112 -13.16 -6.52 -5.10
N PHE A 113 -13.87 -5.50 -5.59
CA PHE A 113 -15.19 -5.70 -6.24
C PHE A 113 -15.06 -6.46 -7.56
N HIS A 114 -14.02 -6.19 -8.36
CA HIS A 114 -13.75 -6.94 -9.59
C HIS A 114 -13.37 -8.40 -9.30
N ALA A 115 -12.77 -8.69 -8.16
CA ALA A 115 -12.33 -10.03 -7.78
C ALA A 115 -13.40 -10.86 -7.03
N LEU A 116 -14.65 -10.37 -6.89
CA LEU A 116 -15.67 -11.03 -6.05
C LEU A 116 -15.91 -12.50 -6.43
N ASP A 117 -16.08 -12.80 -7.72
CA ASP A 117 -16.33 -14.17 -8.19
C ASP A 117 -15.12 -15.07 -7.91
N HIS A 118 -13.89 -14.61 -8.15
CA HIS A 118 -12.66 -15.31 -7.77
C HIS A 118 -12.56 -15.53 -6.27
N THR A 119 -12.94 -14.52 -5.48
CA THR A 119 -12.93 -14.63 -4.01
C THR A 119 -13.88 -15.74 -3.54
N LEU A 120 -15.09 -15.82 -4.10
CA LEU A 120 -16.05 -16.89 -3.79
C LEU A 120 -15.48 -18.27 -4.15
N ASP A 121 -14.86 -18.41 -5.32
CA ASP A 121 -14.21 -19.65 -5.75
C ASP A 121 -13.04 -20.03 -4.84
N ASN A 122 -12.23 -19.05 -4.42
CA ASN A 122 -11.10 -19.26 -3.50
C ASN A 122 -11.56 -19.73 -2.12
N PHE A 123 -12.65 -19.17 -1.58
CA PHE A 123 -13.25 -19.66 -0.32
C PHE A 123 -13.72 -21.10 -0.42
N ALA A 124 -14.23 -21.53 -1.58
CA ALA A 124 -14.69 -22.91 -1.80
C ALA A 124 -13.55 -23.87 -2.09
N SER A 125 -12.53 -23.47 -2.84
CA SER A 125 -11.48 -24.35 -3.36
C SER A 125 -10.15 -24.30 -2.61
N GLY A 126 -9.82 -23.16 -1.99
CA GLY A 126 -8.52 -22.90 -1.38
C GLY A 126 -7.37 -22.69 -2.38
N LYS A 127 -7.66 -22.49 -3.68
CA LYS A 127 -6.63 -22.42 -4.73
C LYS A 127 -5.83 -21.14 -4.77
N GLY A 128 -6.41 -20.03 -4.36
CA GLY A 128 -5.79 -18.70 -4.51
C GLY A 128 -5.97 -18.08 -5.91
N MET A 129 -5.28 -16.97 -6.13
CA MET A 129 -5.32 -16.15 -7.34
C MET A 129 -3.96 -15.46 -7.50
N GLU A 130 -3.31 -15.64 -8.66
CA GLU A 130 -2.00 -15.03 -8.94
C GLU A 130 -2.10 -13.49 -8.97
N TRP A 131 -1.02 -12.79 -8.65
CA TRP A 131 -0.98 -11.33 -8.68
C TRP A 131 -1.43 -10.76 -10.02
N GLY A 132 -0.90 -11.30 -11.13
CA GLY A 132 -1.23 -10.87 -12.49
C GLY A 132 -2.67 -11.15 -12.95
N GLU A 133 -3.45 -11.95 -12.22
CA GLU A 133 -4.85 -12.21 -12.53
C GLU A 133 -5.80 -11.14 -11.97
N HIS A 134 -5.30 -10.28 -11.07
CA HIS A 134 -6.08 -9.19 -10.53
C HIS A 134 -6.36 -8.10 -11.59
N HIS A 135 -7.44 -7.36 -11.37
CA HIS A 135 -7.76 -6.22 -12.22
C HIS A 135 -6.66 -5.14 -12.16
N PRO A 136 -6.29 -4.51 -13.30
CA PRO A 136 -5.18 -3.53 -13.36
C PRO A 136 -5.27 -2.38 -12.34
N CYS A 137 -6.46 -1.99 -11.91
CA CYS A 137 -6.62 -0.97 -10.87
C CYS A 137 -5.99 -1.37 -9.52
N LEU A 138 -5.73 -2.67 -9.26
CA LEU A 138 -4.99 -3.11 -8.08
C LEU A 138 -3.54 -2.61 -8.12
N PHE A 139 -2.86 -2.80 -9.23
CA PHE A 139 -1.43 -2.45 -9.36
C PHE A 139 -1.22 -0.95 -9.23
N GLU A 140 -2.07 -0.15 -9.88
CA GLU A 140 -2.07 1.31 -9.75
C GLU A 140 -2.42 1.74 -8.32
N GLY A 141 -3.47 1.16 -7.74
CA GLY A 141 -3.93 1.50 -6.39
C GLY A 141 -2.90 1.16 -5.33
N THR A 142 -2.26 -0.01 -5.43
CA THR A 142 -1.20 -0.45 -4.52
C THR A 142 0.00 0.52 -4.59
N GLU A 143 0.45 0.84 -5.80
CA GLU A 143 1.54 1.78 -5.99
C GLU A 143 1.21 3.18 -5.43
N ARG A 144 0.02 3.72 -5.71
CA ARG A 144 -0.41 5.02 -5.20
C ARG A 144 -0.48 5.04 -3.67
N PHE A 145 -1.08 4.01 -3.07
CA PHE A 145 -1.25 3.90 -1.62
C PHE A 145 0.11 3.87 -0.90
N PHE A 146 1.00 2.98 -1.31
CA PHE A 146 2.30 2.83 -0.65
C PHE A 146 3.27 3.98 -0.98
N ARG A 147 3.23 4.53 -2.19
CA ARG A 147 4.05 5.70 -2.58
C ARG A 147 3.86 6.88 -1.64
N ALA A 148 2.64 7.16 -1.19
CA ALA A 148 2.38 8.22 -0.21
C ALA A 148 3.18 7.99 1.09
N GLY A 149 3.18 6.76 1.60
CA GLY A 149 3.97 6.37 2.77
C GLY A 149 5.48 6.48 2.54
N TYR A 150 5.96 6.08 1.36
CA TYR A 150 7.37 6.20 0.99
C TYR A 150 7.80 7.68 0.91
N ASN A 151 6.99 8.53 0.25
CA ASN A 151 7.26 9.97 0.18
C ASN A 151 7.31 10.63 1.56
N ALA A 152 6.45 10.18 2.48
CA ALA A 152 6.39 10.72 3.83
C ALA A 152 7.54 10.25 4.74
N SER A 153 8.03 9.02 4.55
CA SER A 153 8.80 8.37 5.62
C SER A 153 10.08 7.66 5.18
N LEU A 154 10.20 7.20 3.94
CA LEU A 154 11.30 6.31 3.53
C LEU A 154 12.67 6.96 3.72
N ILE A 155 12.84 8.19 3.23
CA ILE A 155 14.14 8.88 3.25
C ILE A 155 14.46 9.47 4.62
N ASP A 156 13.46 10.10 5.25
CA ASP A 156 13.70 10.93 6.43
C ASP A 156 13.48 10.19 7.77
N ALA A 157 12.82 9.01 7.73
CA ALA A 157 12.53 8.25 8.94
C ALA A 157 12.96 6.78 8.86
N TRP A 158 12.59 6.04 7.81
CA TRP A 158 12.81 4.60 7.79
C TRP A 158 14.28 4.23 7.55
N LEU A 159 14.89 4.77 6.49
CA LEU A 159 16.33 4.52 6.23
C LEU A 159 17.24 5.00 7.37
N PRO A 160 17.02 6.18 8.00
CA PRO A 160 17.79 6.60 9.16
C PRO A 160 17.62 5.73 10.40
N ALA A 161 16.50 5.01 10.55
CA ALA A 161 16.27 4.09 11.66
C ALA A 161 17.11 2.79 11.57
N LEU A 162 17.67 2.51 10.39
CA LEU A 162 18.56 1.36 10.16
C LEU A 162 20.00 1.77 10.43
N ASP A 163 20.69 1.02 11.30
CA ASP A 163 22.03 1.39 11.75
C ASP A 163 23.04 1.45 10.58
N GLY A 164 23.60 2.64 10.32
CA GLY A 164 24.67 2.87 9.34
C GLY A 164 24.25 2.85 7.86
N VAL A 165 22.98 2.58 7.53
CA VAL A 165 22.50 2.45 6.15
C VAL A 165 22.63 3.76 5.38
N VAL A 166 22.24 4.89 5.96
CA VAL A 166 22.34 6.20 5.29
C VAL A 166 23.78 6.52 4.88
N GLY A 167 24.76 6.24 5.78
CA GLY A 167 26.18 6.44 5.47
C GLY A 167 26.66 5.58 4.31
N LYS A 168 26.21 4.32 4.23
CA LYS A 168 26.52 3.44 3.08
C LYS A 168 25.92 3.97 1.79
N LEU A 169 24.64 4.35 1.81
CA LEU A 169 23.94 4.92 0.64
C LEU A 169 24.59 6.21 0.13
N GLN A 170 25.07 7.06 1.03
CA GLN A 170 25.80 8.27 0.67
C GLN A 170 27.19 8.01 0.08
N SER A 171 27.84 6.90 0.51
CA SER A 171 29.19 6.52 0.08
C SER A 171 29.22 5.69 -1.20
N GLY A 172 28.08 5.26 -1.70
CA GLY A 172 27.94 4.38 -2.85
C GLY A 172 27.69 2.93 -2.42
N ALA A 173 26.43 2.52 -2.35
CA ALA A 173 25.97 1.19 -2.00
C ALA A 173 25.31 0.50 -3.19
N LYS A 174 25.27 -0.83 -3.20
CA LYS A 174 24.44 -1.61 -4.10
C LYS A 174 23.18 -2.10 -3.37
N VAL A 175 22.03 -1.74 -3.91
CA VAL A 175 20.73 -1.96 -3.27
C VAL A 175 19.84 -2.84 -4.15
N ALA A 176 19.22 -3.87 -3.56
CA ALA A 176 18.14 -4.63 -4.17
C ALA A 176 16.81 -4.22 -3.54
N ASP A 177 15.81 -3.94 -4.35
CA ASP A 177 14.41 -3.73 -3.97
C ASP A 177 13.61 -4.91 -4.56
N VAL A 178 13.23 -5.86 -3.71
CA VAL A 178 12.65 -7.15 -4.12
C VAL A 178 11.14 -7.13 -3.94
N GLY A 179 10.39 -7.38 -5.00
CA GLY A 179 8.96 -7.15 -5.08
C GLY A 179 8.67 -5.66 -5.33
N CYS A 180 9.48 -5.01 -6.20
CA CYS A 180 9.46 -3.56 -6.37
C CYS A 180 8.20 -3.02 -7.08
N GLY A 181 7.37 -3.87 -7.67
CA GLY A 181 6.18 -3.47 -8.41
C GLY A 181 6.48 -2.40 -9.47
N HIS A 182 5.80 -1.27 -9.41
CA HIS A 182 6.02 -0.13 -10.31
C HIS A 182 7.25 0.74 -9.96
N GLY A 183 8.11 0.32 -9.02
CA GLY A 183 9.40 0.93 -8.72
C GLY A 183 9.36 2.21 -7.89
N ALA A 184 8.27 2.52 -7.20
CA ALA A 184 8.12 3.79 -6.48
C ALA A 184 9.19 3.99 -5.40
N SER A 185 9.44 2.98 -4.55
CA SER A 185 10.49 2.96 -3.51
C SER A 185 11.89 3.05 -4.11
N THR A 186 12.17 2.22 -5.13
CA THR A 186 13.45 2.17 -5.84
C THR A 186 13.80 3.54 -6.44
N ILE A 187 12.86 4.15 -7.18
CA ILE A 187 13.05 5.45 -7.82
C ILE A 187 13.27 6.55 -6.79
N LEU A 188 12.52 6.54 -5.69
CA LEU A 188 12.66 7.52 -4.62
C LEU A 188 14.04 7.44 -3.96
N MET A 189 14.50 6.22 -3.64
CA MET A 189 15.84 6.00 -3.08
C MET A 189 16.94 6.42 -4.08
N ALA A 190 16.82 6.04 -5.34
CA ALA A 190 17.81 6.37 -6.38
C ALA A 190 18.00 7.88 -6.57
N LYS A 191 16.91 8.64 -6.54
CA LYS A 191 16.96 10.12 -6.64
C LYS A 191 17.63 10.77 -5.44
N ASN A 192 17.49 10.19 -4.24
CA ASN A 192 18.06 10.76 -3.02
C ASN A 192 19.51 10.33 -2.78
N TYR A 193 19.94 9.22 -3.37
CA TYR A 193 21.30 8.66 -3.21
C TYR A 193 21.97 8.43 -4.57
N PRO A 194 22.35 9.50 -5.30
CA PRO A 194 22.85 9.38 -6.67
C PRO A 194 24.20 8.65 -6.80
N GLY A 195 24.93 8.47 -5.69
CA GLY A 195 26.18 7.71 -5.65
C GLY A 195 25.98 6.19 -5.50
N SER A 196 24.77 5.73 -5.25
CA SER A 196 24.43 4.32 -5.07
C SER A 196 23.75 3.74 -6.31
N GLU A 197 23.80 2.42 -6.44
CA GLU A 197 23.16 1.65 -7.51
C GLU A 197 21.94 0.91 -6.96
N PHE A 198 20.82 1.00 -7.66
CA PHE A 198 19.56 0.38 -7.26
C PHE A 198 19.07 -0.57 -8.34
N VAL A 199 18.69 -1.78 -7.94
CA VAL A 199 18.07 -2.76 -8.82
C VAL A 199 16.72 -3.16 -8.21
N GLY A 200 15.64 -2.88 -8.92
CA GLY A 200 14.31 -3.36 -8.58
C GLY A 200 14.05 -4.71 -9.25
N TYR A 201 13.60 -5.68 -8.48
CA TYR A 201 13.24 -7.01 -8.94
C TYR A 201 11.75 -7.27 -8.71
N ASP A 202 11.06 -7.77 -9.73
CA ASP A 202 9.69 -8.26 -9.61
C ASP A 202 9.47 -9.37 -10.62
N TYR A 203 8.64 -10.36 -10.29
CA TYR A 203 8.32 -11.44 -11.23
C TYR A 203 7.26 -11.04 -12.26
N HIS A 204 6.48 -9.98 -11.98
CA HIS A 204 5.42 -9.48 -12.86
C HIS A 204 6.01 -8.55 -13.93
N ALA A 205 6.15 -9.06 -15.16
CA ALA A 205 6.84 -8.37 -16.24
C ALA A 205 6.21 -7.01 -16.57
N GLU A 206 4.89 -6.92 -16.58
CA GLU A 206 4.15 -5.69 -16.87
C GLU A 206 4.43 -4.61 -15.81
N SER A 207 4.59 -4.98 -14.55
CA SER A 207 5.01 -4.04 -13.48
C SER A 207 6.41 -3.52 -13.71
N ILE A 208 7.34 -4.38 -14.13
CA ILE A 208 8.72 -3.99 -14.45
C ILE A 208 8.77 -3.01 -15.64
N ASP A 209 7.96 -3.22 -16.66
CA ASP A 209 7.89 -2.29 -17.79
C ASP A 209 7.40 -0.91 -17.35
N VAL A 210 6.37 -0.84 -16.53
CA VAL A 210 5.89 0.41 -15.91
C VAL A 210 6.97 1.06 -15.03
N ALA A 211 7.72 0.27 -14.24
CA ALA A 211 8.80 0.77 -13.40
C ALA A 211 9.93 1.41 -14.23
N ARG A 212 10.31 0.78 -15.35
CA ARG A 212 11.30 1.31 -16.31
C ARG A 212 10.86 2.65 -16.91
N GLU A 213 9.60 2.75 -17.33
CA GLU A 213 9.05 3.99 -17.88
C GLU A 213 9.05 5.11 -16.83
N LYS A 214 8.62 4.81 -15.60
CA LYS A 214 8.61 5.77 -14.49
C LYS A 214 10.01 6.22 -14.10
N ALA A 215 10.99 5.31 -14.06
CA ALA A 215 12.38 5.64 -13.76
C ALA A 215 12.98 6.57 -14.83
N ALA A 216 12.74 6.27 -16.10
CA ALA A 216 13.16 7.13 -17.21
C ALA A 216 12.52 8.52 -17.13
N ALA A 217 11.22 8.60 -16.88
CA ALA A 217 10.50 9.87 -16.71
C ALA A 217 10.99 10.68 -15.50
N ALA A 218 11.41 10.01 -14.42
CA ALA A 218 11.95 10.62 -13.22
C ALA A 218 13.43 10.98 -13.32
N GLY A 219 14.14 10.55 -14.38
CA GLY A 219 15.58 10.74 -14.54
C GLY A 219 16.43 9.94 -13.54
N ALA A 220 15.93 8.83 -13.02
CA ALA A 220 16.62 7.97 -12.06
C ALA A 220 17.60 7.04 -12.79
N THR A 221 18.72 7.57 -13.27
CA THR A 221 19.69 6.86 -14.13
C THR A 221 20.50 5.79 -13.40
N ASN A 222 20.50 5.79 -12.09
CA ASN A 222 21.13 4.81 -11.20
C ASN A 222 20.17 3.74 -10.68
N ALA A 223 18.95 3.67 -11.25
CA ALA A 223 17.97 2.62 -10.99
C ALA A 223 17.78 1.76 -12.24
N THR A 224 17.85 0.44 -12.08
CA THR A 224 17.52 -0.55 -13.11
C THR A 224 16.43 -1.49 -12.61
N PHE A 225 15.72 -2.17 -13.52
CA PHE A 225 14.60 -3.03 -13.17
C PHE A 225 14.66 -4.32 -13.96
N GLU A 226 14.55 -5.45 -13.28
CA GLU A 226 14.70 -6.78 -13.86
C GLU A 226 13.51 -7.68 -13.48
N VAL A 227 13.06 -8.46 -14.45
CA VAL A 227 12.05 -9.50 -14.20
C VAL A 227 12.76 -10.69 -13.56
N ALA A 228 12.50 -10.91 -12.27
CA ALA A 228 13.08 -12.03 -11.53
C ALA A 228 12.17 -12.46 -10.38
N ASP A 229 12.20 -13.75 -10.06
CA ASP A 229 11.61 -14.26 -8.84
C ASP A 229 12.43 -13.84 -7.61
N ALA A 230 11.80 -13.73 -6.46
CA ALA A 230 12.44 -13.29 -5.21
C ALA A 230 13.55 -14.24 -4.68
N VAL A 231 13.73 -15.41 -5.29
CA VAL A 231 14.84 -16.35 -5.04
C VAL A 231 15.78 -16.48 -6.24
N GLY A 232 15.61 -15.68 -7.29
CA GLY A 232 16.33 -15.82 -8.56
C GLY A 232 17.24 -14.66 -8.93
N TYR A 233 17.31 -13.59 -8.14
CA TYR A 233 18.20 -12.45 -8.41
C TYR A 233 19.63 -12.73 -7.93
N GLU A 234 20.61 -12.18 -8.65
CA GLU A 234 22.03 -12.46 -8.41
C GLU A 234 22.79 -11.20 -7.98
N GLY A 235 23.90 -11.40 -7.28
CA GLY A 235 24.81 -10.34 -6.89
C GLY A 235 25.18 -10.36 -5.42
N LYS A 236 25.74 -9.23 -4.96
CA LYS A 236 26.02 -8.94 -3.55
C LYS A 236 25.54 -7.53 -3.26
N PHE A 237 24.83 -7.37 -2.15
CA PHE A 237 24.13 -6.12 -1.83
C PHE A 237 24.50 -5.62 -0.43
N ASP A 238 24.51 -4.31 -0.29
CA ASP A 238 24.72 -3.62 0.99
C ASP A 238 23.38 -3.40 1.71
N LEU A 239 22.30 -3.29 0.93
CA LEU A 239 20.92 -3.20 1.41
C LEU A 239 20.04 -4.06 0.51
N ILE A 240 19.23 -4.91 1.11
CA ILE A 240 18.10 -5.57 0.44
C ILE A 240 16.84 -5.07 1.11
N ALA A 241 15.89 -4.58 0.32
CA ALA A 241 14.62 -4.07 0.81
C ALA A 241 13.45 -4.91 0.29
N PHE A 242 12.49 -5.14 1.15
CA PHE A 242 11.18 -5.71 0.85
C PHE A 242 10.13 -4.72 1.34
N PHE A 243 9.23 -4.30 0.47
CA PHE A 243 8.19 -3.34 0.82
C PHE A 243 6.81 -3.98 0.63
N ASP A 244 6.18 -4.35 1.75
CA ASP A 244 4.81 -4.87 1.81
C ASP A 244 4.57 -6.06 0.86
N CYS A 245 5.53 -7.01 0.77
CA CYS A 245 5.46 -8.10 -0.20
C CYS A 245 5.89 -9.48 0.33
N LEU A 246 6.71 -9.57 1.40
CA LEU A 246 7.18 -10.87 1.89
C LEU A 246 6.03 -11.76 2.39
N HIS A 247 4.99 -11.14 2.95
CA HIS A 247 3.84 -11.83 3.54
C HIS A 247 2.92 -12.52 2.52
N ASP A 248 3.01 -12.16 1.24
CA ASP A 248 2.20 -12.76 0.16
C ASP A 248 2.99 -13.68 -0.78
N MET A 249 4.31 -13.82 -0.55
CA MET A 249 5.16 -14.71 -1.35
C MET A 249 4.85 -16.19 -1.14
N GLY A 250 5.15 -17.00 -2.17
CA GLY A 250 4.97 -18.45 -2.14
C GLY A 250 5.94 -19.17 -1.19
N ASP A 251 7.20 -18.72 -1.10
CA ASP A 251 8.21 -19.28 -0.18
C ASP A 251 8.96 -18.16 0.56
N PRO A 252 8.34 -17.50 1.53
CA PRO A 252 9.00 -16.43 2.28
C PRO A 252 10.25 -16.91 3.04
N ALA A 253 10.29 -18.17 3.46
CA ALA A 253 11.47 -18.76 4.09
C ALA A 253 12.62 -18.94 3.09
N GLY A 254 12.33 -19.38 1.86
CA GLY A 254 13.31 -19.46 0.77
C GLY A 254 13.84 -18.08 0.38
N VAL A 255 12.96 -17.10 0.31
CA VAL A 255 13.33 -15.69 0.06
C VAL A 255 14.25 -15.15 1.15
N ALA A 256 13.96 -15.41 2.42
CA ALA A 256 14.84 -15.02 3.52
C ALA A 256 16.23 -15.69 3.45
N ARG A 257 16.28 -17.00 3.12
CA ARG A 257 17.56 -17.71 2.89
C ARG A 257 18.35 -17.10 1.72
N HIS A 258 17.68 -16.86 0.61
CA HIS A 258 18.31 -16.25 -0.55
C HIS A 258 18.86 -14.85 -0.25
N ALA A 259 18.08 -14.01 0.41
CA ALA A 259 18.55 -12.71 0.87
C ALA A 259 19.78 -12.82 1.77
N ARG A 260 19.83 -13.85 2.66
CA ARG A 260 21.00 -14.12 3.51
C ARG A 260 22.24 -14.55 2.71
N GLU A 261 22.06 -15.24 1.60
CA GLU A 261 23.17 -15.67 0.73
C GLU A 261 23.77 -14.51 -0.08
N VAL A 262 22.93 -13.55 -0.52
CA VAL A 262 23.34 -12.46 -1.42
C VAL A 262 23.60 -11.13 -0.71
N ILE A 263 23.29 -11.01 0.57
CA ILE A 263 23.65 -9.84 1.37
C ILE A 263 25.16 -9.87 1.72
N ASN A 264 25.81 -8.71 1.77
CA ASN A 264 27.18 -8.56 2.26
C ASN A 264 27.26 -8.83 3.78
N ASP A 265 28.43 -9.20 4.30
CA ASP A 265 28.62 -9.54 5.72
C ASP A 265 28.24 -8.39 6.67
N ASP A 266 28.39 -7.15 6.23
CA ASP A 266 28.00 -5.93 6.94
C ASP A 266 26.71 -5.29 6.37
N GLY A 267 26.02 -6.02 5.49
CA GLY A 267 24.79 -5.58 4.84
C GLY A 267 23.58 -5.60 5.77
N VAL A 268 22.50 -5.03 5.27
CA VAL A 268 21.23 -4.89 6.00
C VAL A 268 20.09 -5.36 5.14
N VAL A 269 19.17 -6.13 5.69
CA VAL A 269 17.85 -6.34 5.12
C VAL A 269 16.86 -5.41 5.83
N MET A 270 16.19 -4.58 5.03
CA MET A 270 15.07 -3.74 5.45
C MET A 270 13.78 -4.46 5.04
N LEU A 271 12.98 -4.85 6.01
CA LEU A 271 11.69 -5.46 5.79
C LEU A 271 10.61 -4.50 6.28
N VAL A 272 9.85 -3.96 5.35
CA VAL A 272 8.66 -3.15 5.62
C VAL A 272 7.44 -4.02 5.36
N GLU A 273 6.59 -4.14 6.38
CA GLU A 273 5.40 -4.99 6.32
C GLU A 273 4.19 -4.26 6.91
N PRO A 274 2.96 -4.63 6.57
CA PRO A 274 1.78 -4.05 7.16
C PRO A 274 1.81 -4.11 8.68
N PHE A 275 1.39 -3.03 9.34
CA PHE A 275 1.35 -3.01 10.81
C PHE A 275 0.37 -4.06 11.32
N ALA A 276 0.89 -4.99 12.08
CA ALA A 276 0.12 -6.00 12.77
C ALA A 276 0.74 -6.32 14.14
N ASN A 277 -0.13 -6.52 15.12
CA ASN A 277 0.24 -7.16 16.38
C ASN A 277 0.28 -8.68 16.21
N ASP A 278 0.90 -9.38 17.16
CA ASP A 278 1.08 -10.84 17.07
C ASP A 278 -0.19 -11.64 17.42
N THR A 279 -1.26 -10.98 17.87
CA THR A 279 -2.51 -11.68 18.24
C THR A 279 -3.72 -11.12 17.50
N VAL A 280 -4.67 -12.00 17.17
CA VAL A 280 -5.96 -11.60 16.56
C VAL A 280 -6.66 -10.55 17.41
N LYS A 281 -6.67 -10.72 18.74
CA LYS A 281 -7.34 -9.80 19.67
C LYS A 281 -6.84 -8.36 19.51
N ASP A 282 -5.54 -8.19 19.39
CA ASP A 282 -4.91 -6.86 19.32
C ASP A 282 -5.07 -6.22 17.94
N ASN A 283 -5.37 -7.04 16.92
CA ASN A 283 -5.66 -6.61 15.54
C ASN A 283 -7.17 -6.36 15.27
N LEU A 284 -8.05 -6.58 16.25
CA LEU A 284 -9.49 -6.24 16.12
C LEU A 284 -9.72 -4.74 16.34
N ASN A 285 -9.22 -3.94 15.42
CA ASN A 285 -9.27 -2.48 15.42
C ASN A 285 -9.53 -1.96 13.98
N PRO A 286 -9.75 -0.63 13.77
CA PRO A 286 -10.04 -0.10 12.43
C PRO A 286 -8.97 -0.39 11.38
N VAL A 287 -7.68 -0.32 11.72
CA VAL A 287 -6.56 -0.63 10.80
C VAL A 287 -6.57 -2.12 10.48
N GLY A 288 -6.68 -2.98 11.49
CA GLY A 288 -6.80 -4.42 11.31
C GLY A 288 -7.99 -4.80 10.43
N ARG A 289 -9.13 -4.10 10.54
CA ARG A 289 -10.29 -4.34 9.65
C ARG A 289 -9.93 -4.11 8.17
N VAL A 290 -9.19 -3.04 7.86
CA VAL A 290 -8.74 -2.74 6.50
C VAL A 290 -7.75 -3.83 6.04
N MET A 291 -6.75 -4.13 6.86
CA MET A 291 -5.69 -5.08 6.52
C MET A 291 -6.23 -6.52 6.38
N TYR A 292 -7.13 -6.98 7.26
CA TYR A 292 -7.79 -8.29 7.08
C TYR A 292 -8.63 -8.33 5.79
N GLY A 293 -9.30 -7.24 5.45
CA GLY A 293 -10.08 -7.14 4.20
C GLY A 293 -9.21 -7.29 2.97
N ALA A 294 -8.10 -6.55 2.89
CA ALA A 294 -7.12 -6.64 1.81
C ALA A 294 -6.44 -8.03 1.80
N SER A 295 -5.97 -8.49 2.96
CA SER A 295 -5.29 -9.78 3.10
C SER A 295 -6.14 -10.95 2.59
N THR A 296 -7.42 -10.99 2.95
CA THR A 296 -8.34 -12.05 2.54
C THR A 296 -8.53 -12.13 1.03
N GLN A 297 -8.52 -10.99 0.35
CA GLN A 297 -8.89 -10.88 -1.07
C GLN A 297 -7.67 -10.74 -1.99
N ILE A 298 -6.49 -10.42 -1.44
CA ILE A 298 -5.27 -10.16 -2.21
C ILE A 298 -4.12 -11.03 -1.69
N CYS A 299 -3.57 -10.76 -0.51
CA CYS A 299 -2.32 -11.36 -0.03
C CYS A 299 -2.42 -12.87 0.17
N VAL A 300 -3.48 -13.34 0.84
CA VAL A 300 -3.71 -14.79 1.06
C VAL A 300 -3.90 -15.53 -0.26
N PRO A 301 -4.77 -15.07 -1.19
CA PRO A 301 -4.89 -15.69 -2.51
C PRO A 301 -3.59 -15.75 -3.31
N VAL A 302 -2.80 -14.68 -3.32
CA VAL A 302 -1.51 -14.64 -4.05
C VAL A 302 -0.54 -15.68 -3.48
N SER A 303 -0.38 -15.75 -2.17
CA SER A 303 0.48 -16.75 -1.53
C SER A 303 0.01 -18.18 -1.82
N LEU A 304 -1.30 -18.45 -1.69
CA LEU A 304 -1.86 -19.80 -1.93
C LEU A 304 -1.72 -20.25 -3.38
N ALA A 305 -1.89 -19.36 -4.35
CA ALA A 305 -1.69 -19.66 -5.77
C ALA A 305 -0.27 -20.17 -6.05
N ARG A 306 0.70 -19.77 -5.25
CA ARG A 306 2.10 -20.18 -5.31
C ARG A 306 2.48 -21.26 -4.27
N ASN A 307 1.50 -21.96 -3.71
CA ASN A 307 1.66 -22.96 -2.67
C ASN A 307 2.33 -22.43 -1.40
N GLY A 308 2.18 -21.14 -1.12
CA GLY A 308 2.79 -20.46 0.02
C GLY A 308 2.01 -20.69 1.33
N PRO A 309 2.61 -20.26 2.45
CA PRO A 309 2.04 -20.42 3.79
C PRO A 309 0.89 -19.45 4.10
N ALA A 310 0.56 -18.55 3.18
CA ALA A 310 -0.49 -17.53 3.30
C ALA A 310 -0.39 -16.72 4.63
N LEU A 311 0.76 -16.10 4.86
CA LEU A 311 0.99 -15.31 6.07
C LEU A 311 -0.04 -14.19 6.20
N GLY A 312 -0.35 -13.54 5.08
CA GLY A 312 -1.28 -12.41 5.00
C GLY A 312 -0.74 -11.14 5.64
N ALA A 313 -1.44 -10.03 5.39
CA ALA A 313 -1.06 -8.71 5.88
C ALA A 313 -1.11 -8.55 7.42
N GLN A 314 -1.48 -9.59 8.15
CA GLN A 314 -1.54 -9.61 9.61
C GLN A 314 -0.57 -10.66 10.22
N ALA A 315 0.58 -10.88 9.55
CA ALA A 315 1.60 -11.83 10.00
C ALA A 315 2.14 -11.51 11.40
N GLY A 316 2.36 -10.23 11.71
CA GLY A 316 2.96 -9.78 12.97
C GLY A 316 4.47 -9.95 13.05
N GLU A 317 5.11 -9.25 13.98
CA GLU A 317 6.57 -9.24 14.12
C GLU A 317 7.13 -10.60 14.52
N ALA A 318 6.44 -11.33 15.40
CA ALA A 318 6.92 -12.63 15.86
C ALA A 318 7.03 -13.63 14.70
N ARG A 319 6.03 -13.68 13.81
CA ARG A 319 6.05 -14.59 12.66
C ARG A 319 7.11 -14.18 11.63
N LEU A 320 7.27 -12.88 11.37
CA LEU A 320 8.31 -12.36 10.49
C LEU A 320 9.71 -12.66 11.03
N ARG A 321 9.89 -12.59 12.36
CA ARG A 321 11.12 -12.99 13.03
C ARG A 321 11.45 -14.47 12.81
N GLU A 322 10.48 -15.35 12.98
CA GLU A 322 10.67 -16.80 12.70
C GLU A 322 11.17 -17.03 11.26
N ILE A 323 10.61 -16.31 10.30
CA ILE A 323 11.01 -16.41 8.89
C ILE A 323 12.44 -15.90 8.70
N MET A 324 12.77 -14.73 9.20
CA MET A 324 14.07 -14.11 8.96
C MET A 324 15.18 -14.79 9.77
N VAL A 325 14.94 -15.10 11.03
CA VAL A 325 15.97 -15.68 11.92
C VAL A 325 16.01 -17.19 11.81
N ASP A 326 14.91 -17.87 12.13
CA ASP A 326 14.94 -19.33 12.30
C ASP A 326 15.02 -20.04 10.94
N ALA A 327 14.32 -19.56 9.94
CA ALA A 327 14.35 -20.13 8.59
C ALA A 327 15.38 -19.48 7.67
N GLY A 328 15.57 -18.16 7.74
CA GLY A 328 16.47 -17.38 6.89
C GLY A 328 17.93 -17.35 7.35
N GLY A 329 18.20 -17.60 8.64
CA GLY A 329 19.55 -17.66 9.20
C GLY A 329 20.18 -16.29 9.50
N PHE A 330 19.39 -15.24 9.64
CA PHE A 330 19.87 -13.94 10.10
C PHE A 330 20.16 -13.98 11.61
N SER A 331 21.29 -13.39 12.04
CA SER A 331 21.72 -13.46 13.44
C SER A 331 21.09 -12.37 14.30
N ARG A 332 20.67 -11.26 13.71
CA ARG A 332 20.04 -10.11 14.39
C ARG A 332 18.75 -9.71 13.67
N PHE A 333 17.72 -9.43 14.47
CA PHE A 333 16.44 -8.96 13.98
C PHE A 333 15.81 -8.02 15.03
N ARG A 334 15.37 -6.84 14.60
CA ARG A 334 14.72 -5.87 15.47
C ARG A 334 13.70 -5.02 14.71
N ARG A 335 12.73 -4.49 15.40
CA ARG A 335 11.95 -3.37 14.93
C ARG A 335 12.83 -2.12 14.96
N ALA A 336 13.05 -1.52 13.80
CA ALA A 336 13.82 -0.29 13.66
C ALA A 336 12.93 0.93 13.92
N THR A 337 11.73 0.96 13.31
CA THR A 337 10.70 1.98 13.55
C THR A 337 9.34 1.43 13.11
N GLU A 338 8.29 2.24 13.24
CA GLU A 338 6.94 1.91 12.81
C GLU A 338 6.15 3.15 12.41
N THR A 339 5.07 2.94 11.65
CA THR A 339 4.01 3.92 11.39
C THR A 339 2.67 3.30 11.79
N PRO A 340 1.56 4.04 11.77
CA PRO A 340 0.24 3.43 11.98
C PRO A 340 -0.11 2.31 10.99
N PHE A 341 0.57 2.23 9.84
CA PHE A 341 0.28 1.28 8.76
C PHE A 341 1.41 0.30 8.49
N ASN A 342 2.66 0.55 8.94
CA ASN A 342 3.80 -0.29 8.64
C ASN A 342 4.67 -0.60 9.87
N LEU A 343 5.17 -1.82 9.92
CA LEU A 343 6.34 -2.23 10.70
C LEU A 343 7.58 -2.06 9.81
N VAL A 344 8.63 -1.44 10.33
CA VAL A 344 9.94 -1.36 9.66
C VAL A 344 10.93 -2.17 10.48
N LEU A 345 11.37 -3.27 9.92
CA LEU A 345 12.18 -4.28 10.58
C LEU A 345 13.57 -4.33 9.95
N GLU A 346 14.59 -4.52 10.77
CA GLU A 346 15.98 -4.69 10.37
C GLU A 346 16.44 -6.11 10.64
N ALA A 347 17.01 -6.77 9.63
CA ALA A 347 17.71 -8.03 9.80
C ALA A 347 19.17 -7.90 9.35
N ARG A 348 20.08 -8.61 10.04
CA ARG A 348 21.52 -8.63 9.71
C ARG A 348 22.08 -10.04 9.73
N PRO A 349 23.11 -10.30 8.89
CA PRO A 349 23.82 -11.56 8.82
C PRO A 349 24.30 -12.11 10.16
#